data_d1700b7af17dbe7be3d79d5ed98b9b5a
#
_entry.id   d1700b7af17dbe7be3d79d5ed98b9b5a
#
_cell.length_a   1.000
_cell.length_b   1.000
_cell.length_c   1.000
_cell.angle_alpha   90.00
_cell.angle_beta   90.00
_cell.angle_gamma   90.00
#
_symmetry.space_group_name_H-M   'P 1'
#
loop_
_entity.id
_entity.type
_entity.pdbx_description
1 polymer ?
#
loop_
_entity_poly.entity_id
_entity_poly.type
_entity_poly.pdbx_seq_one_letter_code
_entity_poly.pdbx_strand_id
1 'polypeptide(L)'
;MREEDNSIGFPEGRTGLTSRWGLRGVIAVLLVVAAGTIWFTNAWLTARFSETTRVRTELRSALYTGNLLSELQRTSVVPLLLARDPALISALSGNDFSGTSARLISAQKEIAAASIKLLDASGRVVGSTDRNLIGTNYVQEPFFVEALRSRDTVFTVSPSPQGAYEFTYSRTVMSDGRTLGVVVVGADLTRLVRSWAGISDAIAVTDSEGQIILSTEPRWRGLTLPEALAVRSAPSAIARAFQVTADWAATPADAYVQGRAVMQS
;
A
#
# COMPACT_ATOMS: atom_id res chain seq x y z
N MET A 1 -94.41 -61.74 -21.22
CA MET A 1 -93.05 -62.14 -20.90
C MET A 1 -92.21 -60.91 -21.01
N ARG A 2 -91.79 -60.44 -19.88
CA ARG A 2 -91.23 -59.07 -19.68
C ARG A 2 -89.69 -59.15 -19.62
N GLU A 3 -89.05 -58.51 -20.50
CA GLU A 3 -87.64 -58.31 -20.48
C GLU A 3 -87.33 -56.98 -19.76
N GLU A 4 -86.62 -57.03 -18.62
CA GLU A 4 -86.18 -55.88 -17.88
C GLU A 4 -84.80 -55.44 -18.45
N ASP A 5 -84.81 -54.27 -19.02
CA ASP A 5 -83.58 -53.58 -19.47
C ASP A 5 -82.97 -52.87 -18.28
N ASN A 6 -81.78 -53.34 -17.82
CA ASN A 6 -81.04 -52.80 -16.71
C ASN A 6 -79.89 -51.94 -17.26
N SER A 7 -80.17 -50.70 -17.55
CA SER A 7 -79.13 -49.73 -17.97
C SER A 7 -78.40 -49.14 -16.75
N ILE A 8 -77.22 -49.61 -16.54
CA ILE A 8 -76.30 -49.08 -15.53
C ILE A 8 -75.68 -47.74 -16.04
N GLY A 9 -76.19 -46.65 -15.47
CA GLY A 9 -75.61 -45.32 -15.73
C GLY A 9 -74.24 -45.12 -15.01
N PHE A 10 -73.21 -44.88 -15.77
CA PHE A 10 -71.95 -44.47 -15.23
C PHE A 10 -71.99 -42.96 -14.92
N PRO A 11 -71.48 -42.50 -13.76
CA PRO A 11 -71.40 -41.09 -13.49
C PRO A 11 -70.19 -40.49 -14.24
N GLU A 12 -70.42 -39.56 -15.15
CA GLU A 12 -69.40 -38.72 -15.78
C GLU A 12 -68.74 -37.85 -14.72
N GLY A 13 -67.48 -38.18 -14.44
CA GLY A 13 -66.66 -37.45 -13.54
C GLY A 13 -66.28 -36.04 -14.09
N ARG A 14 -66.90 -35.00 -13.53
CA ARG A 14 -66.48 -33.59 -13.69
C ARG A 14 -65.19 -33.35 -12.96
N THR A 15 -64.01 -33.74 -13.54
CA THR A 15 -62.68 -33.51 -12.98
C THR A 15 -61.78 -32.86 -14.00
N GLY A 16 -62.12 -31.69 -14.48
CA GLY A 16 -61.27 -31.11 -15.58
C GLY A 16 -60.83 -29.67 -15.39
N LEU A 17 -61.47 -28.84 -14.61
CA LEU A 17 -61.16 -27.42 -14.54
C LEU A 17 -60.50 -26.95 -13.23
N THR A 18 -60.79 -27.57 -12.10
CA THR A 18 -60.23 -27.18 -10.79
C THR A 18 -58.77 -27.60 -10.59
N SER A 19 -58.32 -28.68 -11.25
CA SER A 19 -56.97 -29.22 -11.17
C SER A 19 -55.90 -28.27 -11.80
N ARG A 20 -56.23 -27.57 -12.89
CA ARG A 20 -55.29 -26.69 -13.60
C ARG A 20 -55.01 -25.38 -12.81
N TRP A 21 -55.97 -24.87 -12.06
CA TRP A 21 -55.83 -23.70 -11.22
C TRP A 21 -55.05 -24.03 -9.93
N GLY A 22 -55.32 -25.18 -9.34
CA GLY A 22 -54.56 -25.69 -8.19
C GLY A 22 -53.08 -25.93 -8.54
N LEU A 23 -52.80 -26.55 -9.70
CA LEU A 23 -51.44 -26.78 -10.16
C LEU A 23 -50.68 -25.46 -10.39
N ARG A 24 -51.34 -24.46 -11.00
CA ARG A 24 -50.76 -23.12 -11.19
C ARG A 24 -50.47 -22.41 -9.87
N GLY A 25 -51.34 -22.55 -8.88
CA GLY A 25 -51.14 -22.03 -7.52
C GLY A 25 -49.94 -22.67 -6.82
N VAL A 26 -49.78 -23.99 -6.92
CA VAL A 26 -48.64 -24.71 -6.35
C VAL A 26 -47.33 -24.30 -7.03
N ILE A 27 -47.32 -24.16 -8.36
CA ILE A 27 -46.14 -23.70 -9.08
C ILE A 27 -45.78 -22.27 -8.69
N ALA A 28 -46.74 -21.37 -8.56
CA ALA A 28 -46.51 -20.00 -8.11
C ALA A 28 -45.91 -19.94 -6.70
N VAL A 29 -46.42 -20.73 -5.76
CA VAL A 29 -45.86 -20.83 -4.40
C VAL A 29 -44.45 -21.39 -4.42
N LEU A 30 -44.15 -22.42 -5.21
CA LEU A 30 -42.82 -22.98 -5.35
C LEU A 30 -41.82 -21.95 -5.91
N LEU A 31 -42.24 -21.15 -6.90
CA LEU A 31 -41.39 -20.09 -7.47
C LEU A 31 -41.13 -18.99 -6.44
N VAL A 32 -42.11 -18.59 -5.65
CA VAL A 32 -41.91 -17.58 -4.59
C VAL A 32 -40.98 -18.11 -3.49
N VAL A 33 -41.12 -19.37 -3.08
CA VAL A 33 -40.23 -20.01 -2.10
C VAL A 33 -38.81 -20.14 -2.68
N ALA A 34 -38.68 -20.55 -3.94
CA ALA A 34 -37.37 -20.63 -4.59
C ALA A 34 -36.69 -19.24 -4.72
N ALA A 35 -37.43 -18.22 -5.14
CA ALA A 35 -36.94 -16.87 -5.20
C ALA A 35 -36.55 -16.32 -3.81
N GLY A 36 -37.36 -16.60 -2.80
CA GLY A 36 -37.09 -16.23 -1.40
C GLY A 36 -35.85 -16.92 -0.84
N THR A 37 -35.66 -18.21 -1.12
CA THR A 37 -34.46 -18.94 -0.69
C THR A 37 -33.22 -18.46 -1.40
N ILE A 38 -33.29 -18.20 -2.69
CA ILE A 38 -32.16 -17.63 -3.47
C ILE A 38 -31.80 -16.24 -2.92
N TRP A 39 -32.78 -15.37 -2.71
CA TRP A 39 -32.57 -14.04 -2.16
C TRP A 39 -31.97 -14.07 -0.75
N PHE A 40 -32.54 -14.91 0.14
CA PHE A 40 -32.06 -15.07 1.52
C PHE A 40 -30.62 -15.65 1.55
N THR A 41 -30.37 -16.70 0.75
CA THR A 41 -29.04 -17.31 0.67
C THR A 41 -28.01 -16.33 0.12
N ASN A 42 -28.38 -15.59 -0.92
CA ASN A 42 -27.49 -14.56 -1.49
C ASN A 42 -27.21 -13.42 -0.50
N ALA A 43 -28.23 -12.91 0.17
CA ALA A 43 -28.08 -11.85 1.17
C ALA A 43 -27.24 -12.32 2.38
N TRP A 44 -27.47 -13.54 2.88
CA TRP A 44 -26.74 -14.11 3.99
C TRP A 44 -25.29 -14.44 3.63
N LEU A 45 -25.06 -14.99 2.43
CA LEU A 45 -23.72 -15.26 1.91
C LEU A 45 -22.93 -13.96 1.73
N THR A 46 -23.52 -12.95 1.11
CA THR A 46 -22.90 -11.65 0.87
C THR A 46 -22.51 -10.96 2.19
N ALA A 47 -23.39 -10.99 3.20
CA ALA A 47 -23.11 -10.44 4.52
C ALA A 47 -21.95 -11.17 5.22
N ARG A 48 -21.92 -12.50 5.14
CA ARG A 48 -20.85 -13.31 5.75
C ARG A 48 -19.50 -13.15 5.03
N PHE A 49 -19.52 -13.12 3.70
CA PHE A 49 -18.27 -12.95 2.93
C PHE A 49 -17.69 -11.56 3.06
N SER A 50 -18.50 -10.50 3.11
CA SER A 50 -18.03 -9.13 3.29
C SER A 50 -17.34 -8.93 4.64
N GLU A 51 -17.88 -9.48 5.72
CA GLU A 51 -17.28 -9.35 7.06
C GLU A 51 -15.96 -10.11 7.17
N THR A 52 -15.86 -11.32 6.64
CA THR A 52 -14.63 -12.11 6.65
C THR A 52 -13.53 -11.48 5.78
N THR A 53 -13.91 -10.90 4.65
CA THR A 53 -12.96 -10.22 3.76
C THR A 53 -12.46 -8.94 4.40
N ARG A 54 -13.34 -8.16 5.03
CA ARG A 54 -12.98 -6.93 5.74
C ARG A 54 -11.98 -7.17 6.85
N VAL A 55 -12.24 -8.14 7.74
CA VAL A 55 -11.33 -8.47 8.85
C VAL A 55 -9.96 -8.95 8.33
N ARG A 56 -9.94 -9.76 7.27
CA ARG A 56 -8.68 -10.20 6.65
C ARG A 56 -7.90 -9.04 6.04
N THR A 57 -8.58 -8.11 5.40
CA THR A 57 -7.94 -6.93 4.78
C THR A 57 -7.40 -5.99 5.85
N GLU A 58 -8.15 -5.73 6.93
CA GLU A 58 -7.70 -4.91 8.06
C GLU A 58 -6.46 -5.54 8.75
N LEU A 59 -6.46 -6.85 8.97
CA LEU A 59 -5.32 -7.55 9.56
C LEU A 59 -4.07 -7.49 8.66
N ARG A 60 -4.24 -7.69 7.35
CA ARG A 60 -3.13 -7.58 6.39
C ARG A 60 -2.59 -6.16 6.33
N SER A 61 -3.46 -5.15 6.28
CA SER A 61 -3.07 -3.75 6.30
C SER A 61 -2.25 -3.41 7.56
N ALA A 62 -2.69 -3.88 8.74
CA ALA A 62 -1.95 -3.70 9.98
C ALA A 62 -0.56 -4.35 9.94
N LEU A 63 -0.43 -5.54 9.36
CA LEU A 63 0.86 -6.20 9.18
C LEU A 63 1.80 -5.43 8.25
N TYR A 64 1.30 -4.92 7.12
CA TYR A 64 2.12 -4.13 6.18
C TYR A 64 2.55 -2.80 6.80
N THR A 65 1.63 -2.13 7.50
CA THR A 65 1.94 -0.91 8.25
C THR A 65 2.99 -1.17 9.33
N GLY A 66 2.83 -2.25 10.12
CA GLY A 66 3.80 -2.64 11.13
C GLY A 66 5.19 -2.92 10.55
N ASN A 67 5.28 -3.62 9.43
CA ASN A 67 6.53 -3.89 8.74
C ASN A 67 7.20 -2.61 8.22
N LEU A 68 6.41 -1.69 7.63
CA LEU A 68 6.90 -0.40 7.16
C LEU A 68 7.45 0.44 8.32
N LEU A 69 6.66 0.59 9.39
CA LEU A 69 7.07 1.34 10.57
C LEU A 69 8.32 0.76 11.23
N SER A 70 8.42 -0.57 11.33
CA SER A 70 9.59 -1.25 11.87
C SER A 70 10.86 -0.95 11.05
N GLU A 71 10.75 -0.98 9.73
CA GLU A 71 11.89 -0.67 8.84
C GLU A 71 12.30 0.80 8.94
N LEU A 72 11.32 1.71 8.98
CA LEU A 72 11.56 3.13 9.17
C LEU A 72 12.18 3.42 10.55
N GLN A 73 11.65 2.82 11.63
CA GLN A 73 12.19 2.98 12.98
C GLN A 73 13.63 2.48 13.08
N ARG A 74 13.97 1.37 12.45
CA ARG A 74 15.33 0.83 12.42
C ARG A 74 16.31 1.83 11.82
N THR A 75 15.91 2.55 10.77
CA THR A 75 16.75 3.54 10.10
C THR A 75 16.83 4.87 10.86
N SER A 76 15.81 5.24 11.64
CA SER A 76 15.69 6.54 12.29
C SER A 76 16.77 6.85 13.34
N VAL A 77 17.36 5.84 13.96
CA VAL A 77 18.42 6.01 14.99
C VAL A 77 19.81 6.22 14.38
N VAL A 78 19.98 5.86 13.12
CA VAL A 78 21.30 5.88 12.45
C VAL A 78 21.89 7.28 12.32
N PRO A 79 21.14 8.32 11.91
CA PRO A 79 21.69 9.68 11.84
C PRO A 79 22.18 10.18 13.20
N LEU A 80 21.53 9.78 14.29
CA LEU A 80 21.97 10.13 15.64
C LEU A 80 23.36 9.54 15.96
N LEU A 81 23.59 8.27 15.58
CA LEU A 81 24.87 7.62 15.80
C LEU A 81 25.97 8.25 14.94
N LEU A 82 25.69 8.47 13.65
CA LEU A 82 26.64 9.08 12.73
C LEU A 82 26.93 10.55 13.08
N ALA A 83 25.95 11.32 13.53
CA ALA A 83 26.14 12.71 13.96
C ALA A 83 27.08 12.84 15.17
N ARG A 84 27.26 11.76 15.93
CA ARG A 84 28.17 11.68 17.08
C ARG A 84 29.49 10.96 16.77
N ASP A 85 29.71 10.51 15.52
CA ASP A 85 30.94 9.84 15.13
C ASP A 85 32.12 10.86 15.14
N PRO A 86 33.13 10.65 15.99
CA PRO A 86 34.26 11.56 16.08
C PRO A 86 35.02 11.78 14.76
N ALA A 87 35.03 10.73 13.90
CA ALA A 87 35.67 10.84 12.59
C ALA A 87 34.94 11.82 11.66
N LEU A 88 33.59 11.80 11.67
CA LEU A 88 32.78 12.72 10.87
C LEU A 88 32.84 14.16 11.43
N ILE A 89 32.85 14.31 12.76
CA ILE A 89 33.00 15.62 13.41
C ILE A 89 34.36 16.19 13.09
N SER A 90 35.45 15.40 13.18
CA SER A 90 36.79 15.83 12.87
C SER A 90 36.92 16.21 11.37
N ALA A 91 36.34 15.44 10.47
CA ALA A 91 36.34 15.73 9.04
C ALA A 91 35.68 17.09 8.74
N LEU A 92 34.52 17.36 9.31
CA LEU A 92 33.81 18.63 9.14
C LEU A 92 34.54 19.80 9.78
N SER A 93 35.14 19.61 10.97
CA SER A 93 35.88 20.67 11.67
C SER A 93 37.19 21.01 10.98
N GLY A 94 37.90 20.01 10.46
CA GLY A 94 39.19 20.15 9.83
C GLY A 94 39.15 20.35 8.31
N ASN A 95 37.98 20.28 7.68
CA ASN A 95 37.79 20.28 6.23
C ASN A 95 38.63 19.19 5.50
N ASP A 96 38.92 18.09 6.18
CA ASP A 96 39.59 16.93 5.58
C ASP A 96 38.60 15.79 5.36
N PHE A 97 38.16 15.63 4.12
CA PHE A 97 37.15 14.66 3.71
C PHE A 97 37.74 13.42 3.03
N SER A 98 39.07 13.26 3.03
CA SER A 98 39.78 12.20 2.28
C SER A 98 39.29 10.77 2.63
N GLY A 99 38.98 10.50 3.90
CA GLY A 99 38.49 9.21 4.38
C GLY A 99 36.98 9.10 4.54
N THR A 100 36.24 10.20 4.39
CA THR A 100 34.83 10.29 4.80
C THR A 100 33.93 9.33 4.02
N SER A 101 34.04 9.31 2.69
CA SER A 101 33.21 8.42 1.86
C SER A 101 33.45 6.94 2.14
N ALA A 102 34.70 6.54 2.40
CA ALA A 102 35.01 5.16 2.77
C ALA A 102 34.35 4.77 4.11
N ARG A 103 34.37 5.68 5.08
CA ARG A 103 33.70 5.50 6.38
C ARG A 103 32.18 5.35 6.21
N LEU A 104 31.55 6.23 5.39
CA LEU A 104 30.12 6.17 5.10
C LEU A 104 29.72 4.87 4.37
N ILE A 105 30.55 4.39 3.44
CA ILE A 105 30.32 3.11 2.73
C ILE A 105 30.38 1.92 3.71
N SER A 106 31.32 1.92 4.67
CA SER A 106 31.36 0.89 5.70
C SER A 106 30.10 0.92 6.56
N ALA A 107 29.72 2.08 7.05
CA ALA A 107 28.49 2.26 7.83
C ALA A 107 27.25 1.82 7.04
N GLN A 108 27.13 2.19 5.76
CA GLN A 108 26.02 1.77 4.89
C GLN A 108 25.86 0.26 4.83
N LYS A 109 26.96 -0.47 4.69
CA LYS A 109 26.94 -1.94 4.62
C LYS A 109 26.49 -2.58 5.94
N GLU A 110 26.94 -2.04 7.07
CA GLU A 110 26.61 -2.54 8.40
C GLU A 110 25.11 -2.38 8.72
N ILE A 111 24.54 -1.25 8.33
CA ILE A 111 23.14 -0.91 8.68
C ILE A 111 22.14 -1.18 7.55
N ALA A 112 22.64 -1.58 6.36
CA ALA A 112 21.82 -1.80 5.15
C ALA A 112 20.98 -0.58 4.73
N ALA A 113 21.54 0.64 4.87
CA ALA A 113 20.90 1.87 4.39
C ALA A 113 20.96 1.94 2.85
N ALA A 114 19.98 2.64 2.24
CA ALA A 114 20.00 2.90 0.79
C ALA A 114 21.18 3.81 0.40
N SER A 115 21.37 4.90 1.14
CA SER A 115 22.41 5.90 0.91
C SER A 115 22.79 6.58 2.22
N ILE A 116 24.00 7.12 2.27
CA ILE A 116 24.42 8.03 3.35
C ILE A 116 25.16 9.20 2.69
N LYS A 117 24.78 10.42 3.09
CA LYS A 117 25.38 11.68 2.63
C LYS A 117 25.82 12.49 3.86
N LEU A 118 26.99 13.11 3.80
CA LEU A 118 27.45 14.10 4.76
C LEU A 118 27.56 15.44 4.05
N LEU A 119 26.86 16.43 4.56
CA LEU A 119 26.84 17.78 4.04
C LEU A 119 27.53 18.71 5.02
N ASP A 120 28.22 19.70 4.53
CA ASP A 120 28.76 20.79 5.34
C ASP A 120 27.67 21.82 5.71
N ALA A 121 28.01 22.84 6.47
CA ALA A 121 27.09 23.89 6.90
C ALA A 121 26.50 24.71 5.74
N SER A 122 27.08 24.67 4.56
CA SER A 122 26.58 25.34 3.34
C SER A 122 25.63 24.46 2.53
N GLY A 123 25.38 23.22 2.94
CA GLY A 123 24.54 22.24 2.24
C GLY A 123 25.27 21.51 1.10
N ARG A 124 26.59 21.63 1.01
CA ARG A 124 27.41 20.95 0.01
C ARG A 124 27.75 19.53 0.50
N VAL A 125 27.60 18.54 -0.36
CA VAL A 125 27.99 17.15 -0.08
C VAL A 125 29.51 17.04 -0.04
N VAL A 126 30.03 16.70 1.13
CA VAL A 126 31.50 16.53 1.37
C VAL A 126 31.88 15.05 1.50
N GLY A 127 30.91 14.18 1.73
CA GLY A 127 31.09 12.73 1.73
C GLY A 127 29.79 12.03 1.35
N SER A 128 29.89 10.95 0.59
CA SER A 128 28.72 10.19 0.15
C SER A 128 29.08 8.75 -0.15
N THR A 129 28.09 7.84 0.01
CA THR A 129 28.17 6.46 -0.48
C THR A 129 28.04 6.38 -2.00
N ASP A 130 27.38 7.37 -2.62
CA ASP A 130 27.44 7.62 -4.07
C ASP A 130 28.42 8.77 -4.36
N ARG A 131 29.56 8.46 -4.93
CA ARG A 131 30.62 9.43 -5.22
C ARG A 131 30.20 10.49 -6.24
N ASN A 132 29.23 10.22 -7.10
CA ASN A 132 28.74 11.18 -8.09
C ASN A 132 28.03 12.38 -7.46
N LEU A 133 27.60 12.26 -6.22
CA LEU A 133 26.91 13.31 -5.48
C LEU A 133 27.88 14.26 -4.76
N ILE A 134 29.17 13.93 -4.67
CA ILE A 134 30.13 14.77 -3.97
C ILE A 134 30.27 16.13 -4.69
N GLY A 135 30.14 17.20 -3.91
CA GLY A 135 30.16 18.56 -4.40
C GLY A 135 28.81 19.14 -4.81
N THR A 136 27.74 18.32 -4.95
CA THR A 136 26.38 18.84 -5.14
C THR A 136 25.93 19.64 -3.93
N ASN A 137 25.09 20.65 -4.18
CA ASN A 137 24.52 21.49 -3.12
C ASN A 137 23.04 21.19 -2.91
N TYR A 138 22.66 20.95 -1.67
CA TYR A 138 21.30 20.60 -1.23
C TYR A 138 20.77 21.60 -0.19
N VAL A 139 21.23 22.85 -0.21
CA VAL A 139 20.85 23.87 0.78
C VAL A 139 19.35 24.15 0.84
N GLN A 140 18.63 23.93 -0.25
CA GLN A 140 17.17 24.15 -0.34
C GLN A 140 16.35 22.88 -0.15
N GLU A 141 16.99 21.72 -0.06
CA GLU A 141 16.27 20.47 0.07
C GLU A 141 15.62 20.31 1.46
N PRO A 142 14.40 19.75 1.52
CA PRO A 142 13.65 19.62 2.78
C PRO A 142 14.45 18.92 3.87
N PHE A 143 15.16 17.83 3.56
CA PHE A 143 15.97 17.09 4.53
C PHE A 143 17.10 17.92 5.15
N PHE A 144 17.64 18.90 4.43
CA PHE A 144 18.67 19.79 4.96
C PHE A 144 18.06 20.92 5.79
N VAL A 145 17.05 21.60 5.22
CA VAL A 145 16.39 22.75 5.87
C VAL A 145 15.76 22.33 7.19
N GLU A 146 15.02 21.22 7.20
CA GLU A 146 14.34 20.74 8.42
C GLU A 146 15.34 20.23 9.46
N ALA A 147 16.46 19.59 9.05
CA ALA A 147 17.49 19.17 9.98
C ALA A 147 18.11 20.37 10.71
N LEU A 148 18.33 21.49 10.02
CA LEU A 148 18.89 22.71 10.64
C LEU A 148 17.93 23.37 11.66
N ARG A 149 16.63 23.18 11.48
CA ARG A 149 15.57 23.69 12.37
C ARG A 149 15.32 22.82 13.60
N SER A 150 15.73 21.55 13.52
CA SER A 150 15.48 20.57 14.57
C SER A 150 16.76 20.16 15.28
N ARG A 151 16.65 19.85 16.58
CA ARG A 151 17.72 19.18 17.34
C ARG A 151 17.64 17.65 17.27
N ASP A 152 16.52 17.16 16.78
CA ASP A 152 16.24 15.72 16.66
C ASP A 152 16.44 15.22 15.23
N THR A 153 16.37 13.91 15.05
CA THR A 153 16.36 13.31 13.73
C THR A 153 15.06 13.65 13.03
N VAL A 154 15.14 14.19 11.82
CA VAL A 154 13.99 14.56 10.99
C VAL A 154 13.80 13.54 9.90
N PHE A 155 12.56 13.17 9.66
CA PHE A 155 12.16 12.31 8.54
C PHE A 155 11.57 13.15 7.42
N THR A 156 12.05 12.96 6.20
CA THR A 156 11.54 13.66 5.01
C THR A 156 11.34 12.70 3.85
N VAL A 157 10.35 12.97 3.02
CA VAL A 157 10.09 12.27 1.77
C VAL A 157 10.24 13.28 0.64
N SER A 158 11.11 13.00 -0.30
CA SER A 158 11.40 13.89 -1.43
C SER A 158 11.30 13.14 -2.74
N PRO A 159 10.79 13.77 -3.81
CA PRO A 159 10.81 13.16 -5.14
C PRO A 159 12.25 13.02 -5.64
N SER A 160 12.57 11.84 -6.19
CA SER A 160 13.87 11.59 -6.83
C SER A 160 13.81 11.93 -8.32
N PRO A 161 14.91 12.36 -8.95
CA PRO A 161 14.97 12.60 -10.39
C PRO A 161 14.57 11.41 -11.27
N GLN A 162 14.61 10.19 -10.70
CA GLN A 162 14.21 8.96 -11.39
C GLN A 162 12.70 8.63 -11.24
N GLY A 163 11.88 9.56 -10.72
CA GLY A 163 10.44 9.36 -10.55
C GLY A 163 10.06 8.46 -9.37
N ALA A 164 11.02 8.13 -8.51
CA ALA A 164 10.79 7.46 -7.24
C ALA A 164 10.77 8.48 -6.10
N TYR A 165 10.36 8.07 -4.91
CA TYR A 165 10.51 8.87 -3.71
C TYR A 165 11.68 8.37 -2.89
N GLU A 166 12.48 9.31 -2.37
CA GLU A 166 13.57 9.07 -1.43
C GLU A 166 13.07 9.34 -0.01
N PHE A 167 13.19 8.33 0.85
CA PHE A 167 12.82 8.40 2.26
C PHE A 167 14.09 8.63 3.06
N THR A 168 14.24 9.80 3.67
CA THR A 168 15.48 10.19 4.32
C THR A 168 15.28 10.55 5.78
N TYR A 169 16.24 10.15 6.59
CA TYR A 169 16.43 10.61 7.95
C TYR A 169 17.65 11.52 8.02
N SER A 170 17.50 12.70 8.54
CA SER A 170 18.58 13.69 8.63
C SER A 170 18.75 14.22 10.04
N ARG A 171 19.99 14.57 10.38
CA ARG A 171 20.33 15.17 11.67
C ARG A 171 21.52 16.08 11.55
N THR A 172 21.52 17.17 12.33
CA THR A 172 22.68 18.07 12.43
C THR A 172 23.84 17.40 13.13
N VAL A 173 25.04 17.60 12.59
CA VAL A 173 26.31 17.30 13.25
C VAL A 173 26.79 18.54 13.94
N MET A 174 27.00 18.46 15.25
CA MET A 174 27.37 19.59 16.07
C MET A 174 28.68 19.34 16.84
N SER A 175 29.47 20.39 17.04
CA SER A 175 30.57 20.41 17.99
C SER A 175 30.59 21.75 18.70
N ASP A 176 30.77 21.73 20.02
CA ASP A 176 30.84 22.91 20.87
C ASP A 176 29.69 23.92 20.67
N GLY A 177 28.47 23.37 20.46
CA GLY A 177 27.29 24.18 20.24
C GLY A 177 27.14 24.79 18.85
N ARG A 178 28.07 24.51 17.93
CA ARG A 178 28.04 24.97 16.53
C ARG A 178 27.59 23.84 15.61
N THR A 179 26.74 24.16 14.66
CA THR A 179 26.40 23.25 13.56
C THR A 179 27.55 23.19 12.57
N LEU A 180 28.11 22.01 12.39
CA LEU A 180 29.18 21.75 11.43
C LEU A 180 28.65 21.30 10.07
N GLY A 181 27.50 20.63 10.08
CA GLY A 181 26.88 20.10 8.88
C GLY A 181 25.66 19.23 9.19
N VAL A 182 25.25 18.45 8.21
CA VAL A 182 24.10 17.54 8.31
C VAL A 182 24.48 16.16 7.78
N VAL A 183 24.15 15.12 8.52
CA VAL A 183 24.19 13.74 8.03
C VAL A 183 22.79 13.32 7.58
N VAL A 184 22.72 12.70 6.41
CA VAL A 184 21.47 12.25 5.78
C VAL A 184 21.59 10.76 5.46
N VAL A 185 20.61 9.99 5.89
CA VAL A 185 20.56 8.53 5.71
C VAL A 185 19.28 8.18 4.96
N GLY A 186 19.39 7.55 3.80
CA GLY A 186 18.30 7.04 3.00
C GLY A 186 17.83 5.68 3.51
N ALA A 187 16.53 5.50 3.70
CA ALA A 187 15.92 4.22 4.02
C ALA A 187 15.77 3.35 2.75
N ASP A 188 16.20 2.09 2.81
CA ASP A 188 15.99 1.14 1.70
C ASP A 188 14.64 0.43 1.81
N LEU A 189 13.61 1.04 1.26
CA LEU A 189 12.30 0.44 1.18
C LEU A 189 12.12 -0.49 -0.05
N THR A 190 13.13 -0.59 -0.91
CA THR A 190 13.04 -1.41 -2.14
C THR A 190 12.87 -2.90 -1.80
N ARG A 191 13.56 -3.36 -0.77
CA ARG A 191 13.45 -4.75 -0.30
C ARG A 191 12.06 -5.03 0.26
N LEU A 192 11.51 -4.08 1.01
CA LEU A 192 10.16 -4.17 1.57
C LEU A 192 9.10 -4.23 0.47
N VAL A 193 9.16 -3.31 -0.50
CA VAL A 193 8.25 -3.31 -1.66
C VAL A 193 8.35 -4.62 -2.45
N ARG A 194 9.55 -5.14 -2.65
CA ARG A 194 9.74 -6.42 -3.33
C ARG A 194 9.13 -7.61 -2.57
N SER A 195 9.18 -7.60 -1.25
CA SER A 195 8.53 -8.65 -0.45
C SER A 195 7.00 -8.59 -0.55
N TRP A 196 6.44 -7.41 -0.77
CA TRP A 196 5.00 -7.22 -1.00
C TRP A 196 4.57 -7.58 -2.43
N ALA A 197 5.43 -7.39 -3.42
CA ALA A 197 5.12 -7.65 -4.84
C ALA A 197 4.80 -9.11 -5.16
N GLY A 198 5.16 -10.06 -4.27
CA GLY A 198 4.78 -11.48 -4.37
C GLY A 198 3.36 -11.80 -3.89
N ILE A 199 2.63 -10.81 -3.38
CA ILE A 199 1.28 -10.94 -2.85
C ILE A 199 0.30 -10.46 -3.91
N SER A 200 -0.88 -11.08 -3.96
CA SER A 200 -1.91 -10.77 -4.97
C SER A 200 -2.48 -9.36 -4.86
N ASP A 201 -2.28 -8.69 -3.72
CA ASP A 201 -2.87 -7.39 -3.43
C ASP A 201 -1.92 -6.26 -3.87
N ALA A 202 -2.45 -5.26 -4.54
CA ALA A 202 -1.71 -4.03 -4.81
C ALA A 202 -1.69 -3.17 -3.53
N ILE A 203 -0.49 -2.79 -3.11
CA ILE A 203 -0.26 -1.98 -1.90
C ILE A 203 0.21 -0.60 -2.34
N ALA A 204 -0.43 0.43 -1.78
CA ALA A 204 -0.03 1.82 -1.95
C ALA A 204 0.04 2.52 -0.60
N VAL A 205 1.05 3.36 -0.42
CA VAL A 205 1.21 4.26 0.73
C VAL A 205 1.16 5.68 0.20
N THR A 206 0.33 6.51 0.80
CA THR A 206 0.17 7.92 0.43
C THR A 206 0.79 8.84 1.48
N ASP A 207 1.16 10.03 1.04
CA ASP A 207 1.47 11.14 1.94
C ASP A 207 0.18 11.81 2.49
N SER A 208 0.35 12.93 3.21
CA SER A 208 -0.75 13.72 3.77
C SER A 208 -1.64 14.39 2.71
N GLU A 209 -1.13 14.56 1.50
CA GLU A 209 -1.85 15.17 0.38
C GLU A 209 -2.59 14.11 -0.46
N GLY A 210 -2.44 12.82 -0.12
CA GLY A 210 -3.06 11.70 -0.83
C GLY A 210 -2.28 11.24 -2.06
N GLN A 211 -1.04 11.72 -2.25
CA GLN A 211 -0.17 11.30 -3.32
C GLN A 211 0.53 9.98 -2.97
N ILE A 212 0.56 9.03 -3.89
CA ILE A 212 1.18 7.72 -3.69
C ILE A 212 2.70 7.84 -3.74
N ILE A 213 3.33 7.71 -2.58
CA ILE A 213 4.80 7.80 -2.42
C ILE A 213 5.48 6.44 -2.47
N LEU A 214 4.76 5.35 -2.14
CA LEU A 214 5.28 3.98 -2.19
C LEU A 214 4.20 3.05 -2.72
N SER A 215 4.55 2.17 -3.67
CA SER A 215 3.60 1.20 -4.20
C SER A 215 4.30 -0.02 -4.77
N THR A 216 3.61 -1.18 -4.68
CA THR A 216 3.98 -2.41 -5.40
C THR A 216 3.77 -2.27 -6.90
N GLU A 217 2.88 -1.33 -7.34
CA GLU A 217 2.68 -0.95 -8.73
C GLU A 217 3.47 0.32 -9.07
N PRO A 218 4.60 0.23 -9.79
CA PRO A 218 5.45 1.39 -10.06
C PRO A 218 4.74 2.54 -10.78
N ARG A 219 3.72 2.23 -11.58
CA ARG A 219 2.94 3.21 -12.35
C ARG A 219 2.05 4.11 -11.50
N TRP A 220 1.79 3.74 -10.26
CA TRP A 220 0.93 4.49 -9.35
C TRP A 220 1.69 5.57 -8.58
N ARG A 221 3.01 5.50 -8.55
CA ARG A 221 3.84 6.45 -7.80
C ARG A 221 3.70 7.86 -8.37
N GLY A 222 3.48 8.82 -7.50
CA GLY A 222 3.26 10.21 -7.86
C GLY A 222 1.84 10.54 -8.30
N LEU A 223 0.95 9.54 -8.39
CA LEU A 223 -0.47 9.76 -8.67
C LEU A 223 -1.25 9.84 -7.37
N THR A 224 -2.40 10.50 -7.42
CA THR A 224 -3.42 10.37 -6.36
C THR A 224 -4.13 9.02 -6.48
N LEU A 225 -4.77 8.57 -5.40
CA LEU A 225 -5.49 7.29 -5.42
C LEU A 225 -6.57 7.21 -6.51
N PRO A 226 -7.41 8.25 -6.76
CA PRO A 226 -8.37 8.23 -7.86
C PRO A 226 -7.72 8.09 -9.24
N GLU A 227 -6.60 8.79 -9.47
CA GLU A 227 -5.85 8.70 -10.73
C GLU A 227 -5.24 7.32 -10.92
N ALA A 228 -4.66 6.75 -9.86
CA ALA A 228 -4.08 5.42 -9.89
C ALA A 228 -5.13 4.33 -10.21
N LEU A 229 -6.34 4.46 -9.68
CA LEU A 229 -7.46 3.55 -9.98
C LEU A 229 -7.97 3.72 -11.42
N ALA A 230 -7.87 4.92 -11.99
CA ALA A 230 -8.22 5.19 -13.39
C ALA A 230 -7.20 4.62 -14.39
N VAL A 231 -5.94 4.44 -13.96
CA VAL A 231 -4.90 3.79 -14.77
C VAL A 231 -5.23 2.30 -14.86
N ARG A 232 -5.84 1.88 -15.97
CA ARG A 232 -6.10 0.47 -16.25
C ARG A 232 -4.76 -0.26 -16.27
N SER A 233 -4.56 -1.18 -15.34
CA SER A 233 -3.47 -2.15 -15.42
C SER A 233 -3.58 -2.86 -16.76
N ALA A 234 -2.54 -2.84 -17.57
CA ALA A 234 -2.53 -3.69 -18.75
C ALA A 234 -2.76 -5.13 -18.26
N PRO A 235 -3.70 -5.88 -18.86
CA PRO A 235 -4.02 -7.22 -18.39
C PRO A 235 -2.72 -8.03 -18.34
N SER A 236 -2.55 -8.83 -17.29
CA SER A 236 -1.39 -9.73 -17.15
C SER A 236 -1.27 -10.58 -18.42
N ALA A 237 -0.09 -11.09 -18.75
CA ALA A 237 0.10 -11.96 -19.90
C ALA A 237 -0.87 -13.15 -19.86
N ILE A 238 -1.19 -13.65 -18.67
CA ILE A 238 -2.17 -14.72 -18.44
C ILE A 238 -3.59 -14.24 -18.78
N ALA A 239 -4.01 -13.06 -18.28
CA ALA A 239 -5.33 -12.50 -18.58
C ALA A 239 -5.50 -12.21 -20.08
N ARG A 240 -4.43 -11.79 -20.77
CA ARG A 240 -4.42 -11.61 -22.23
C ARG A 240 -4.55 -12.93 -22.98
N ALA A 241 -3.87 -13.98 -22.52
CA ALA A 241 -3.90 -15.29 -23.16
C ALA A 241 -5.29 -15.95 -23.06
N PHE A 242 -6.03 -15.71 -21.98
CA PHE A 242 -7.36 -16.27 -21.76
C PHE A 242 -8.50 -15.33 -22.17
N GLN A 243 -8.22 -14.13 -22.71
CA GLN A 243 -9.22 -13.11 -23.06
C GLN A 243 -10.25 -12.86 -21.95
N VAL A 244 -9.85 -13.07 -20.71
CA VAL A 244 -10.69 -12.78 -19.55
C VAL A 244 -10.68 -11.28 -19.35
N THR A 245 -11.72 -10.60 -19.81
CA THR A 245 -12.03 -9.25 -19.39
C THR A 245 -12.55 -9.32 -17.95
N ALA A 246 -11.64 -9.45 -16.99
CA ALA A 246 -11.97 -9.24 -15.61
C ALA A 246 -12.22 -7.74 -15.44
N ASP A 247 -13.48 -7.34 -15.37
CA ASP A 247 -13.89 -6.03 -14.90
C ASP A 247 -13.57 -5.97 -13.40
N TRP A 248 -12.34 -5.61 -13.11
CA TRP A 248 -11.92 -5.28 -11.75
C TRP A 248 -12.42 -3.85 -11.46
N ALA A 249 -13.72 -3.71 -11.32
CA ALA A 249 -14.28 -2.59 -10.62
C ALA A 249 -14.00 -2.82 -9.13
N ALA A 250 -12.79 -2.48 -8.69
CA ALA A 250 -12.56 -2.22 -7.27
C ALA A 250 -13.55 -1.12 -6.87
N THR A 251 -14.52 -1.45 -6.05
CA THR A 251 -15.45 -0.46 -5.54
C THR A 251 -14.66 0.58 -4.75
N PRO A 252 -14.83 1.88 -4.99
CA PRO A 252 -14.07 2.95 -4.34
C PRO A 252 -14.10 2.91 -2.81
N ALA A 253 -15.08 2.20 -2.23
CA ALA A 253 -15.23 2.04 -0.78
C ALA A 253 -14.08 1.27 -0.12
N ASP A 254 -13.50 0.27 -0.78
CA ASP A 254 -12.46 -0.59 -0.18
C ASP A 254 -11.08 0.08 -0.17
N ALA A 255 -10.85 1.01 -1.10
CA ALA A 255 -9.59 1.77 -1.18
C ALA A 255 -9.50 2.88 -0.11
N TYR A 256 -10.62 3.43 0.35
CA TYR A 256 -10.66 4.61 1.22
C TYR A 256 -10.32 4.32 2.69
N VAL A 257 -10.49 3.09 3.16
CA VAL A 257 -10.33 2.72 4.58
C VAL A 257 -8.86 2.55 4.96
N GLN A 258 -7.97 2.27 4.01
CA GLN A 258 -6.57 1.92 4.28
C GLN A 258 -5.59 3.11 4.34
N GLY A 259 -5.97 4.26 3.79
CA GLY A 259 -5.09 5.44 3.73
C GLY A 259 -5.02 6.30 4.99
N ARG A 260 -5.96 6.16 5.92
CA ARG A 260 -6.13 7.10 7.06
C ARG A 260 -5.37 6.72 8.33
N ALA A 261 -4.84 5.52 8.43
CA ALA A 261 -4.26 5.00 9.68
C ALA A 261 -2.77 5.34 9.90
N VAL A 262 -2.05 5.85 8.91
CA VAL A 262 -0.58 5.94 8.95
C VAL A 262 -0.03 7.33 9.29
N MET A 263 -0.86 8.39 9.35
CA MET A 263 -0.35 9.75 9.53
C MET A 263 -0.99 10.54 10.69
N GLN A 264 -1.27 9.89 11.80
CA GLN A 264 -1.56 10.60 13.06
C GLN A 264 -0.68 10.05 14.19
N SER A 265 0.51 10.57 14.28
CA SER A 265 1.26 10.68 15.55
C SER A 265 2.32 11.76 15.39
#